data_70f21c2b65f206b48365fb726287de7a
#
_entry.id   70f21c2b65f206b48365fb726287de7a
#
_cell.length_a   1.000
_cell.length_b   1.000
_cell.length_c   1.000
_cell.angle_alpha   90.00
_cell.angle_beta   90.00
_cell.angle_gamma   90.00
#
_symmetry.space_group_name_H-M   'P 1'
#
loop_
_entity.id
_entity.type
_entity.pdbx_description
1 polymer ?
#
loop_
_entity_poly.entity_id
_entity_poly.type
_entity_poly.pdbx_seq_one_letter_code
_entity_poly.pdbx_strand_id
1 'polypeptide(L)'
;MSKNVPNIRILMAVGLFGVMLGTVGLPIYLHAPKYFSDTYGVSLASLGAIMFALRVVDFVQDPLLGRLSTIGFLPRRLLSAGAGAIIIIGALGLFIVTAPINPTIWFALSLILLFTGYSLSVILLYTHAVNNFADKAQTIVARWREAGQL
;
A
#
# COMPACT_ATOMS: atom_id res chain seq x y z
N MET A 1 -0.47 4.57 31.42
CA MET A 1 -0.84 3.30 30.75
C MET A 1 0.47 2.57 30.41
N SER A 2 0.68 1.38 30.93
CA SER A 2 1.86 0.57 30.59
C SER A 2 1.74 0.16 29.12
N LYS A 3 2.62 0.64 28.24
CA LYS A 3 2.68 0.22 26.85
C LYS A 3 3.31 -1.17 26.79
N ASN A 4 2.61 -2.11 26.21
CA ASN A 4 2.99 -3.52 26.17
C ASN A 4 4.16 -3.79 25.21
N VAL A 5 4.95 -4.84 25.50
CA VAL A 5 5.91 -5.40 24.54
C VAL A 5 5.14 -6.32 23.60
N PRO A 6 5.34 -6.24 22.26
CA PRO A 6 4.62 -7.07 21.31
C PRO A 6 5.00 -8.55 21.47
N ASN A 7 4.00 -9.43 21.52
CA ASN A 7 4.19 -10.87 21.55
C ASN A 7 4.72 -11.36 20.18
N ILE A 8 5.43 -12.48 20.16
CA ILE A 8 5.95 -13.10 18.94
C ILE A 8 4.86 -13.31 17.86
N ARG A 9 3.64 -13.64 18.24
CA ARG A 9 2.51 -13.79 17.32
C ARG A 9 2.18 -12.49 16.58
N ILE A 10 2.26 -11.35 17.28
CA ILE A 10 2.03 -10.03 16.69
C ILE A 10 3.18 -9.70 15.72
N LEU A 11 4.42 -10.00 16.10
CA LEU A 11 5.58 -9.78 15.26
C LEU A 11 5.54 -10.62 13.98
N MET A 12 5.15 -11.89 14.09
CA MET A 12 4.94 -12.77 12.93
C MET A 12 3.82 -12.25 12.02
N ALA A 13 2.71 -11.77 12.56
CA ALA A 13 1.63 -11.17 11.78
C ALA A 13 2.09 -9.90 11.05
N VAL A 14 2.91 -9.07 11.69
CA VAL A 14 3.52 -7.88 11.07
C VAL A 14 4.50 -8.27 9.96
N GLY A 15 5.32 -9.30 10.16
CA GLY A 15 6.21 -9.84 9.14
C GLY A 15 5.44 -10.36 7.92
N LEU A 16 4.39 -11.18 8.14
CA LEU A 16 3.50 -11.65 7.07
C LEU A 16 2.81 -10.50 6.32
N PHE A 17 2.40 -9.47 7.05
CA PHE A 17 1.87 -8.26 6.42
C PHE A 17 2.94 -7.56 5.57
N GLY A 18 4.19 -7.51 6.03
CA GLY A 18 5.34 -7.04 5.25
C GLY A 18 5.53 -7.84 3.96
N VAL A 19 5.52 -9.19 4.04
CA VAL A 19 5.58 -10.08 2.86
C VAL A 19 4.47 -9.74 1.86
N MET A 20 3.23 -9.60 2.33
CA MET A 20 2.10 -9.22 1.48
C MET A 20 2.35 -7.89 0.76
N LEU A 21 2.82 -6.88 1.49
CA LEU A 21 3.12 -5.56 0.91
C LEU A 21 4.28 -5.62 -0.10
N GLY A 22 5.34 -6.37 0.19
CA GLY A 22 6.48 -6.57 -0.71
C GLY A 22 6.07 -7.29 -1.98
N THR A 23 5.24 -8.33 -1.86
CA THR A 23 4.69 -9.08 -3.01
C THR A 23 3.81 -8.21 -3.91
N VAL A 24 3.10 -7.24 -3.34
CA VAL A 24 2.29 -6.28 -4.12
C VAL A 24 3.18 -5.21 -4.75
N GLY A 25 4.14 -4.64 -4.01
CA GLY A 25 4.92 -3.49 -4.45
C GLY A 25 5.87 -3.79 -5.61
N LEU A 26 6.86 -4.66 -5.40
CA LEU A 26 7.93 -4.95 -6.37
C LEU A 26 7.41 -5.49 -7.72
N PRO A 27 6.56 -6.53 -7.76
CA PRO A 27 6.04 -7.06 -9.03
C PRO A 27 5.27 -6.01 -9.83
N ILE A 28 4.50 -5.14 -9.16
CA ILE A 28 3.75 -4.10 -9.85
C ILE A 28 4.67 -3.09 -10.50
N TYR A 29 5.73 -2.64 -9.80
CA TYR A 29 6.69 -1.71 -10.38
C TYR A 29 7.41 -2.26 -11.61
N LEU A 30 7.70 -3.56 -11.64
CA LEU A 30 8.44 -4.18 -12.72
C LEU A 30 7.53 -4.66 -13.84
N HIS A 31 6.42 -5.29 -13.50
CA HIS A 31 5.59 -6.01 -14.49
C HIS A 31 4.44 -5.16 -15.07
N ALA A 32 3.83 -4.28 -14.29
CA ALA A 32 2.69 -3.52 -14.77
C ALA A 32 3.03 -2.58 -15.94
N PRO A 33 4.13 -1.79 -15.93
CA PRO A 33 4.49 -0.98 -17.08
C PRO A 33 4.79 -1.82 -18.33
N LYS A 34 5.54 -2.93 -18.14
CA LYS A 34 5.85 -3.83 -19.25
C LYS A 34 4.58 -4.44 -19.84
N TYR A 35 3.68 -4.94 -19.02
CA TYR A 35 2.40 -5.51 -19.45
C TYR A 35 1.58 -4.51 -20.26
N PHE A 36 1.44 -3.25 -19.78
CA PHE A 36 0.70 -2.22 -20.50
C PHE A 36 1.38 -1.79 -21.79
N SER A 37 2.71 -1.76 -21.83
CA SER A 37 3.47 -1.48 -23.05
C SER A 37 3.28 -2.58 -24.10
N ASP A 38 3.41 -3.86 -23.69
CA ASP A 38 3.32 -5.00 -24.59
C ASP A 38 1.88 -5.23 -25.08
N THR A 39 0.86 -5.02 -24.21
CA THR A 39 -0.54 -5.34 -24.51
C THR A 39 -1.26 -4.20 -25.23
N TYR A 40 -1.00 -2.96 -24.83
CA TYR A 40 -1.73 -1.79 -25.31
C TYR A 40 -0.88 -0.83 -26.15
N GLY A 41 0.42 -1.11 -26.34
CA GLY A 41 1.33 -0.25 -27.10
C GLY A 41 1.63 1.10 -26.45
N VAL A 42 1.38 1.25 -25.15
CA VAL A 42 1.68 2.49 -24.41
C VAL A 42 3.18 2.61 -24.20
N SER A 43 3.76 3.79 -24.47
CA SER A 43 5.19 3.99 -24.31
C SER A 43 5.64 3.82 -22.84
N LEU A 44 6.75 3.12 -22.61
CA LEU A 44 7.34 2.95 -21.27
C LEU A 44 7.67 4.31 -20.63
N ALA A 45 8.04 5.31 -21.44
CA ALA A 45 8.30 6.65 -20.95
C ALA A 45 7.04 7.29 -20.34
N SER A 46 5.87 7.16 -20.99
CA SER A 46 4.59 7.67 -20.48
C SER A 46 4.19 6.93 -19.19
N LEU A 47 4.33 5.61 -19.15
CA LEU A 47 4.04 4.79 -17.96
C LEU A 47 4.96 5.15 -16.80
N GLY A 48 6.25 5.34 -17.07
CA GLY A 48 7.23 5.80 -16.07
C GLY A 48 6.93 7.20 -15.55
N ALA A 49 6.52 8.13 -16.42
CA ALA A 49 6.11 9.48 -16.00
C ALA A 49 4.88 9.45 -15.08
N ILE A 50 3.89 8.59 -15.37
CA ILE A 50 2.73 8.38 -14.49
C ILE A 50 3.17 7.84 -13.14
N MET A 51 4.03 6.82 -13.11
CA MET A 51 4.51 6.25 -11.85
C MET A 51 5.28 7.27 -11.02
N PHE A 52 6.07 8.13 -11.66
CA PHE A 52 6.76 9.23 -10.99
C PHE A 52 5.76 10.27 -10.44
N ALA A 53 4.78 10.69 -11.25
CA ALA A 53 3.75 11.64 -10.82
C ALA A 53 2.96 11.10 -9.61
N LEU A 54 2.66 9.81 -9.58
CA LEU A 54 1.97 9.19 -8.45
C LEU A 54 2.80 9.22 -7.17
N ARG A 55 4.14 9.14 -7.24
CA ARG A 55 5.00 9.32 -6.06
C ARG A 55 4.89 10.72 -5.47
N VAL A 56 4.73 11.73 -6.32
CA VAL A 56 4.48 13.10 -5.85
C VAL A 56 3.11 13.21 -5.20
N VAL A 57 2.09 12.54 -5.75
CA VAL A 57 0.75 12.46 -5.15
C VAL A 57 0.79 11.77 -3.79
N ASP A 58 1.50 10.64 -3.66
CA ASP A 58 1.67 9.91 -2.40
C ASP A 58 2.24 10.82 -1.31
N PHE A 59 3.23 11.65 -1.63
CA PHE A 59 3.83 12.59 -0.67
C PHE A 59 2.81 13.56 -0.06
N VAL A 60 1.81 13.99 -0.83
CA VAL A 60 0.72 14.85 -0.36
C VAL A 60 -0.40 14.04 0.30
N GLN A 61 -0.70 12.86 -0.23
CA GLN A 61 -1.79 12.00 0.21
C GLN A 61 -1.51 11.34 1.57
N ASP A 62 -0.29 10.90 1.83
CA ASP A 62 0.06 10.16 3.06
C ASP A 62 -0.25 10.95 4.35
N PRO A 63 0.07 12.27 4.48
CA PRO A 63 -0.34 13.05 5.64
C PRO A 63 -1.85 13.17 5.81
N LEU A 64 -2.61 13.22 4.70
CA LEU A 64 -4.07 13.27 4.74
C LEU A 64 -4.66 11.95 5.22
N LEU A 65 -4.17 10.83 4.70
CA LEU A 65 -4.54 9.48 5.14
C LEU A 65 -4.18 9.26 6.61
N GLY A 66 -3.02 9.78 7.05
CA GLY A 66 -2.60 9.77 8.45
C GLY A 66 -3.61 10.46 9.36
N ARG A 67 -4.07 11.66 9.00
CA ARG A 67 -5.12 12.38 9.72
C ARG A 67 -6.43 11.61 9.73
N LEU A 68 -6.86 11.07 8.59
CA LEU A 68 -8.08 10.28 8.47
C LEU A 68 -8.06 9.06 9.40
N SER A 69 -6.91 8.41 9.54
CA SER A 69 -6.74 7.23 10.41
C SER A 69 -6.85 7.56 11.92
N THR A 70 -6.63 8.84 12.30
CA THR A 70 -6.66 9.28 13.70
C THR A 70 -8.00 9.87 14.14
N ILE A 71 -8.81 10.39 13.21
CA ILE A 71 -10.10 11.05 13.51
C ILE A 71 -11.14 10.07 14.10
N GLY A 72 -10.93 8.75 13.95
CA GLY A 72 -11.80 7.74 14.57
C GLY A 72 -13.20 7.63 13.94
N PHE A 73 -13.42 8.19 12.74
CA PHE A 73 -14.70 8.18 12.05
C PHE A 73 -15.18 6.76 11.68
N LEU A 74 -14.25 5.85 11.47
CA LEU A 74 -14.54 4.44 11.14
C LEU A 74 -13.75 3.50 12.06
N PRO A 75 -14.31 2.34 12.42
CA PRO A 75 -13.57 1.33 13.16
C PRO A 75 -12.37 0.85 12.36
N ARG A 76 -11.22 0.69 13.02
CA ARG A 76 -9.95 0.29 12.38
C ARG A 76 -10.06 -0.97 11.52
N ARG A 77 -10.92 -1.93 11.94
CA ARG A 77 -11.17 -3.15 11.17
C ARG A 77 -11.77 -2.85 9.81
N LEU A 78 -12.68 -1.88 9.73
CA LEU A 78 -13.30 -1.47 8.48
C LEU A 78 -12.32 -0.71 7.59
N LEU A 79 -11.49 0.16 8.17
CA LEU A 79 -10.43 0.86 7.45
C LEU A 79 -9.39 -0.11 6.85
N SER A 80 -8.93 -1.10 7.62
CA SER A 80 -7.99 -2.11 7.10
C SER A 80 -8.61 -3.05 6.06
N ALA A 81 -9.87 -3.44 6.24
CA ALA A 81 -10.58 -4.22 5.23
C ALA A 81 -10.79 -3.40 3.94
N GLY A 82 -11.16 -2.12 4.08
CA GLY A 82 -11.28 -1.19 2.96
C GLY A 82 -9.97 -0.98 2.21
N ALA A 83 -8.87 -0.78 2.93
CA ALA A 83 -7.54 -0.67 2.34
C ALA A 83 -7.16 -1.93 1.53
N GLY A 84 -7.39 -3.12 2.10
CA GLY A 84 -7.19 -4.39 1.38
C GLY A 84 -8.07 -4.53 0.15
N ALA A 85 -9.34 -4.18 0.24
CA ALA A 85 -10.26 -4.22 -0.90
C ALA A 85 -9.80 -3.28 -2.03
N ILE A 86 -9.36 -2.07 -1.71
CA ILE A 86 -8.85 -1.09 -2.69
C ILE A 86 -7.57 -1.61 -3.37
N ILE A 87 -6.66 -2.25 -2.63
CA ILE A 87 -5.47 -2.90 -3.22
C ILE A 87 -5.88 -3.97 -4.21
N ILE A 88 -6.82 -4.85 -3.83
CA ILE A 88 -7.31 -5.94 -4.70
C ILE A 88 -7.94 -5.37 -5.96
N ILE A 89 -8.83 -4.38 -5.84
CA ILE A 89 -9.49 -3.74 -6.98
C ILE A 89 -8.46 -3.10 -7.92
N GLY A 90 -7.47 -2.39 -7.38
CA GLY A 90 -6.38 -1.81 -8.18
C GLY A 90 -5.55 -2.86 -8.90
N ALA A 91 -5.20 -3.97 -8.24
CA ALA A 91 -4.46 -5.07 -8.84
C ALA A 91 -5.26 -5.80 -9.92
N LEU A 92 -6.55 -6.06 -9.69
CA LEU A 92 -7.44 -6.64 -10.69
C LEU A 92 -7.57 -5.72 -11.92
N GLY A 93 -7.68 -4.40 -11.70
CA GLY A 93 -7.72 -3.41 -12.77
C GLY A 93 -6.45 -3.40 -13.62
N LEU A 94 -5.27 -3.64 -13.00
CA LEU A 94 -4.01 -3.66 -13.73
C LEU A 94 -3.80 -4.91 -14.59
N PHE A 95 -4.20 -6.10 -14.11
CA PHE A 95 -3.77 -7.36 -14.70
C PHE A 95 -4.90 -8.22 -15.26
N ILE A 96 -6.13 -8.03 -14.82
CA ILE A 96 -7.25 -8.91 -15.19
C ILE A 96 -8.29 -8.18 -16.03
N VAL A 97 -8.64 -6.96 -15.65
CA VAL A 97 -9.66 -6.19 -16.37
C VAL A 97 -9.03 -5.53 -17.59
N THR A 98 -9.50 -5.89 -18.78
CA THR A 98 -9.12 -5.18 -20.01
C THR A 98 -9.52 -3.71 -19.88
N ALA A 99 -8.63 -2.81 -20.31
CA ALA A 99 -8.85 -1.36 -20.15
C ALA A 99 -10.15 -0.92 -20.88
N PRO A 100 -11.21 -0.50 -20.15
CA PRO A 100 -12.47 -0.11 -20.75
C PRO A 100 -12.44 1.31 -21.33
N ILE A 101 -11.38 2.05 -21.03
CA ILE A 101 -11.12 3.42 -21.45
C ILE A 101 -9.70 3.49 -22.00
N ASN A 102 -9.21 4.69 -22.29
CA ASN A 102 -7.81 4.89 -22.71
C ASN A 102 -6.84 4.15 -21.76
N PRO A 103 -5.99 3.24 -22.26
CA PRO A 103 -5.12 2.39 -21.45
C PRO A 103 -4.19 3.17 -20.50
N THR A 104 -3.72 4.34 -20.93
CA THR A 104 -2.85 5.21 -20.12
C THR A 104 -3.59 5.73 -18.89
N ILE A 105 -4.85 6.16 -19.06
CA ILE A 105 -5.70 6.65 -17.98
C ILE A 105 -6.09 5.47 -17.07
N TRP A 106 -6.42 4.32 -17.65
CA TRP A 106 -6.77 3.12 -16.88
C TRP A 106 -5.63 2.65 -16.00
N PHE A 107 -4.40 2.65 -16.53
CA PHE A 107 -3.18 2.38 -15.78
C PHE A 107 -3.01 3.32 -14.58
N ALA A 108 -3.14 4.62 -14.81
CA ALA A 108 -3.02 5.62 -13.75
C ALA A 108 -4.08 5.42 -12.66
N LEU A 109 -5.35 5.23 -13.00
CA LEU A 109 -6.45 5.03 -12.04
C LEU A 109 -6.26 3.76 -11.22
N SER A 110 -5.88 2.66 -11.85
CA SER A 110 -5.62 1.39 -11.17
C SER A 110 -4.45 1.50 -10.18
N LEU A 111 -3.37 2.20 -10.57
CA LEU A 111 -2.24 2.47 -9.67
C LEU A 111 -2.60 3.40 -8.53
N ILE A 112 -3.40 4.46 -8.77
CA ILE A 112 -3.89 5.36 -7.71
C ILE A 112 -4.63 4.55 -6.65
N LEU A 113 -5.58 3.71 -7.04
CA LEU A 113 -6.31 2.86 -6.11
C LEU A 113 -5.36 1.96 -5.31
N LEU A 114 -4.47 1.27 -6.01
CA LEU A 114 -3.55 0.32 -5.39
C LEU A 114 -2.62 1.01 -4.38
N PHE A 115 -1.98 2.12 -4.76
CA PHE A 115 -1.05 2.82 -3.87
C PHE A 115 -1.78 3.52 -2.72
N THR A 116 -2.97 4.06 -2.93
CA THR A 116 -3.80 4.59 -1.84
C THR A 116 -4.10 3.51 -0.79
N GLY A 117 -4.53 2.32 -1.23
CA GLY A 117 -4.75 1.20 -0.31
C GLY A 117 -3.47 0.74 0.39
N TYR A 118 -2.34 0.71 -0.33
CA TYR A 118 -1.03 0.38 0.20
C TYR A 118 -0.60 1.37 1.30
N SER A 119 -0.62 2.67 1.00
CA SER A 119 -0.28 3.74 1.96
C SER A 119 -1.17 3.70 3.19
N LEU A 120 -2.49 3.57 3.00
CA LEU A 120 -3.42 3.46 4.12
C LEU A 120 -3.11 2.24 5.01
N SER A 121 -2.79 1.10 4.42
CA SER A 121 -2.42 -0.12 5.15
C SER A 121 -1.19 0.08 6.01
N VAL A 122 -0.14 0.71 5.47
CA VAL A 122 1.10 1.03 6.18
C VAL A 122 0.84 2.03 7.33
N ILE A 123 0.08 3.09 7.07
CA ILE A 123 -0.28 4.11 8.06
C ILE A 123 -1.06 3.49 9.21
N LEU A 124 -2.03 2.62 8.93
CA LEU A 124 -2.82 1.93 9.96
C LEU A 124 -1.94 1.03 10.84
N LEU A 125 -0.96 0.32 10.26
CA LEU A 125 -0.01 -0.49 11.00
C LEU A 125 0.81 0.37 11.96
N TYR A 126 1.42 1.46 11.47
CA TYR A 126 2.23 2.33 12.32
C TYR A 126 1.41 3.06 13.39
N THR A 127 0.23 3.54 13.06
CA THR A 127 -0.69 4.15 14.03
C THR A 127 -1.06 3.15 15.13
N HIS A 128 -1.27 1.88 14.77
CA HIS A 128 -1.52 0.83 15.76
C HIS A 128 -0.30 0.59 16.65
N ALA A 129 0.90 0.54 16.08
CA ALA A 129 2.14 0.35 16.82
C ALA A 129 2.41 1.50 17.80
N VAL A 130 2.27 2.76 17.37
CA VAL A 130 2.47 3.94 18.20
C VAL A 130 1.49 3.99 19.37
N ASN A 131 0.23 3.62 19.15
CA ASN A 131 -0.80 3.69 20.18
C ASN A 131 -0.70 2.58 21.23
N ASN A 132 -0.15 1.40 20.88
CA ASN A 132 -0.21 0.23 21.73
C ASN A 132 1.15 -0.21 22.30
N PHE A 133 2.27 0.21 21.69
CA PHE A 133 3.60 -0.27 22.09
C PHE A 133 4.52 0.85 22.58
N ALA A 134 5.50 0.50 23.41
CA ALA A 134 6.59 1.39 23.81
C ALA A 134 7.50 1.72 22.61
N ASP A 135 8.25 2.83 22.68
CA ASP A 135 9.06 3.33 21.54
C ASP A 135 10.08 2.29 21.02
N LYS A 136 10.76 1.57 21.91
CA LYS A 136 11.66 0.47 21.53
C LYS A 136 10.92 -0.66 20.78
N ALA A 137 9.70 -0.95 21.16
CA ALA A 137 8.88 -1.99 20.53
C ALA A 137 8.35 -1.54 19.17
N GLN A 138 8.12 -0.25 18.95
CA GLN A 138 7.75 0.30 17.64
C GLN A 138 8.86 0.09 16.61
N THR A 139 10.13 0.26 17.02
CA THR A 139 11.29 -0.04 16.17
C THR A 139 11.36 -1.53 15.80
N ILE A 140 11.02 -2.43 16.74
CA ILE A 140 10.95 -3.87 16.47
C ILE A 140 9.85 -4.17 15.43
N VAL A 141 8.66 -3.58 15.57
CA VAL A 141 7.56 -3.72 14.60
C VAL A 141 7.98 -3.25 13.21
N ALA A 142 8.66 -2.09 13.11
CA ALA A 142 9.17 -1.59 11.84
C ALA A 142 10.17 -2.57 11.18
N ARG A 143 11.13 -3.09 11.96
CA ARG A 143 12.11 -4.08 11.48
C ARG A 143 11.47 -5.37 10.98
N TRP A 144 10.47 -5.89 11.69
CA TRP A 144 9.76 -7.09 11.27
C TRP A 144 8.96 -6.88 9.98
N ARG A 145 8.37 -5.69 9.81
CA ARG A 145 7.70 -5.33 8.55
C ARG A 145 8.71 -5.27 7.39
N GLU A 146 9.83 -4.60 7.59
CA GLU A 146 10.88 -4.46 6.56
C GLU A 146 11.50 -5.80 6.20
N ALA A 147 11.80 -6.64 7.19
CA ALA A 147 12.28 -8.00 6.97
C ALA A 147 11.30 -8.87 6.16
N GLY A 148 9.99 -8.64 6.30
CA GLY A 148 8.99 -9.30 5.48
C GLY A 148 8.90 -8.79 4.04
N GLN A 149 9.43 -7.59 3.75
CA GLN A 149 9.43 -7.02 2.38
C GLN A 149 10.67 -7.39 1.55
N LEU A 150 11.70 -7.97 2.19
CA LEU A 150 12.92 -8.45 1.53
C LEU A 150 12.72 -9.86 0.96
#